data_7360fa6aff3e5584433deff6a709e27e
#
_entry.id   7360fa6aff3e5584433deff6a709e27e
#
_cell.length_a   1.000
_cell.length_b   1.000
_cell.length_c   1.000
_cell.angle_alpha   90.00
_cell.angle_beta   90.00
_cell.angle_gamma   90.00
#
_symmetry.space_group_name_H-M   'P 1'
#
loop_
_entity.id
_entity.type
_entity.pdbx_description
1 polymer ?
#
loop_
_entity_poly.entity_id
_entity_poly.type
_entity_poly.pdbx_seq_one_letter_code
_entity_poly.pdbx_strand_id
1 'polypeptide(L)'
;VGSEMCIRDSSNLLFGIPLHSDFSIDHDTITQVKGSYTETMKGLYNLASIGADIELRIVINKMNYQRLPQLSEFIWKNLPFVAYISFMGLEDTGYSIKNHNKVWIDPIDYQKELEKAVVNLAEWKLDVSIFNIPICLLKPSLYKFAKKSISDWKVCYIDACSKCSKKHECCGLFSTSKIQSPSIKPI
;
A
#
# COMPACT_ATOMS: atom_id res chain seq x y z
N VAL A 1 15.92 18.00 16.74
CA VAL A 1 15.28 19.28 17.04
C VAL A 1 15.60 20.23 15.88
N GLY A 2 14.87 20.21 14.82
CA GLY A 2 15.09 21.03 13.62
C GLY A 2 14.16 20.68 12.48
N SER A 3 13.55 19.50 12.54
CA SER A 3 12.71 19.00 11.45
C SER A 3 11.30 19.61 11.40
N GLU A 4 10.71 19.97 12.54
CA GLU A 4 9.32 20.46 12.57
C GLU A 4 9.14 21.85 11.96
N MET A 5 10.11 22.75 12.09
CA MET A 5 10.04 24.08 11.49
C MET A 5 10.22 24.06 9.97
N CYS A 6 11.12 23.20 9.45
CA CYS A 6 11.29 23.01 8.00
C CYS A 6 10.08 22.36 7.33
N ILE A 7 9.33 21.54 8.06
CA ILE A 7 8.11 20.88 7.55
C ILE A 7 6.96 21.89 7.38
N ARG A 8 6.82 22.85 8.27
CA ARG A 8 5.74 23.86 8.22
C ARG A 8 5.85 24.85 7.06
N ASP A 9 7.06 25.09 6.57
CA ASP A 9 7.34 26.12 5.56
C ASP A 9 7.54 25.57 4.14
N SER A 10 7.46 24.22 3.94
CA SER A 10 7.63 23.64 2.62
C SER A 10 6.29 23.55 1.90
N SER A 11 6.18 24.28 0.79
CA SER A 11 5.01 24.30 -0.10
C SER A 11 4.76 22.98 -0.85
N ASN A 12 5.61 21.97 -0.69
CA ASN A 12 5.58 20.70 -1.45
C ASN A 12 5.56 19.47 -0.53
N LEU A 13 4.74 19.49 0.53
CA LEU A 13 4.60 18.35 1.43
C LEU A 13 3.53 17.40 0.94
N LEU A 14 3.91 16.15 0.71
CA LEU A 14 3.00 15.04 0.48
C LEU A 14 2.75 14.29 1.80
N PHE A 15 1.52 14.30 2.27
CA PHE A 15 1.11 13.63 3.50
C PHE A 15 0.70 12.19 3.22
N GLY A 16 1.50 11.21 3.66
CA GLY A 16 1.16 9.80 3.54
C GLY A 16 0.27 9.33 4.69
N ILE A 17 -1.02 9.14 4.42
CA ILE A 17 -2.02 8.77 5.43
C ILE A 17 -2.47 7.33 5.22
N PRO A 18 -2.35 6.43 6.23
CA PRO A 18 -2.85 5.07 6.11
C PRO A 18 -4.38 5.03 6.21
N LEU A 19 -5.02 4.37 5.23
CA LEU A 19 -6.44 4.04 5.25
C LEU A 19 -6.60 2.54 5.00
N HIS A 20 -7.05 1.79 6.01
CA HIS A 20 -7.05 0.33 5.95
C HIS A 20 -8.35 -0.26 5.41
N SER A 21 -9.47 0.43 5.54
CA SER A 21 -10.78 0.00 5.04
C SER A 21 -11.70 1.21 4.85
N ASP A 22 -12.71 1.04 4.00
CA ASP A 22 -13.86 1.94 3.85
C ASP A 22 -14.89 1.74 4.99
N PHE A 23 -14.71 0.68 5.79
CA PHE A 23 -15.59 0.32 6.88
C PHE A 23 -14.91 0.52 8.24
N SER A 24 -15.53 1.31 9.12
CA SER A 24 -14.92 1.75 10.38
C SER A 24 -14.49 0.58 11.29
N ILE A 25 -15.32 -0.48 11.38
CA ILE A 25 -15.02 -1.63 12.23
C ILE A 25 -13.76 -2.35 11.75
N ASP A 26 -13.59 -2.53 10.43
CA ASP A 26 -12.41 -3.19 9.87
C ASP A 26 -11.17 -2.34 10.08
N HIS A 27 -11.26 -1.02 9.83
CA HIS A 27 -10.16 -0.09 10.04
C HIS A 27 -9.70 -0.09 11.51
N ASP A 28 -10.64 0.07 12.45
CA ASP A 28 -10.35 0.08 13.89
C ASP A 28 -9.79 -1.27 14.36
N THR A 29 -10.28 -2.38 13.78
CA THR A 29 -9.75 -3.72 14.07
C THR A 29 -8.30 -3.89 13.60
N ILE A 30 -7.94 -3.35 12.44
CA ILE A 30 -6.57 -3.40 11.92
C ILE A 30 -5.63 -2.52 12.75
N THR A 31 -6.07 -1.32 13.10
CA THR A 31 -5.27 -0.38 13.90
C THR A 31 -5.23 -0.74 15.39
N GLN A 32 -6.14 -1.59 15.87
CA GLN A 32 -6.38 -1.92 17.28
C GLN A 32 -6.74 -0.69 18.12
N VAL A 33 -7.30 0.37 17.51
CA VAL A 33 -7.73 1.60 18.17
C VAL A 33 -9.16 1.93 17.78
N LYS A 34 -10.08 1.82 18.72
CA LYS A 34 -11.50 2.18 18.52
C LYS A 34 -11.63 3.66 18.17
N GLY A 35 -12.33 3.97 17.09
CA GLY A 35 -12.55 5.33 16.62
C GLY A 35 -11.45 5.87 15.72
N SER A 36 -10.38 5.10 15.46
CA SER A 36 -9.27 5.52 14.59
C SER A 36 -9.72 5.86 13.17
N TYR A 37 -10.72 5.15 12.64
CA TYR A 37 -11.33 5.48 11.34
C TYR A 37 -11.86 6.91 11.32
N THR A 38 -12.64 7.29 12.34
CA THR A 38 -13.23 8.63 12.44
C THR A 38 -12.15 9.70 12.53
N GLU A 39 -11.11 9.48 13.31
CA GLU A 39 -10.01 10.43 13.45
C GLU A 39 -9.17 10.52 12.15
N THR A 40 -8.93 9.40 11.46
CA THR A 40 -8.29 9.39 10.15
C THR A 40 -9.09 10.19 9.14
N MET A 41 -10.42 9.99 9.07
CA MET A 41 -11.28 10.74 8.16
C MET A 41 -11.29 12.25 8.48
N LYS A 42 -11.37 12.64 9.75
CA LYS A 42 -11.23 14.05 10.15
C LYS A 42 -9.89 14.64 9.73
N GLY A 43 -8.79 13.89 9.93
CA GLY A 43 -7.46 14.30 9.52
C GLY A 43 -7.37 14.56 8.00
N LEU A 44 -7.93 13.66 7.19
CA LEU A 44 -7.99 13.80 5.73
C LEU A 44 -8.74 15.06 5.30
N TYR A 45 -9.92 15.32 5.86
CA TYR A 45 -10.69 16.53 5.54
C TYR A 45 -10.00 17.81 6.04
N ASN A 46 -9.33 17.78 7.18
CA ASN A 46 -8.54 18.91 7.66
C ASN A 46 -7.37 19.22 6.72
N LEU A 47 -6.62 18.19 6.26
CA LEU A 47 -5.55 18.36 5.28
C LEU A 47 -6.10 18.91 3.94
N ALA A 48 -7.23 18.38 3.48
CA ALA A 48 -7.89 18.86 2.27
C ALA A 48 -8.29 20.34 2.39
N SER A 49 -8.79 20.78 3.57
CA SER A 49 -9.24 22.17 3.79
C SER A 49 -8.12 23.21 3.68
N ILE A 50 -6.86 22.78 3.87
CA ILE A 50 -5.67 23.64 3.71
C ILE A 50 -4.95 23.41 2.37
N GLY A 51 -5.54 22.60 1.46
CA GLY A 51 -4.97 22.34 0.14
C GLY A 51 -3.70 21.48 0.15
N ALA A 52 -3.53 20.62 1.18
CA ALA A 52 -2.36 19.76 1.27
C ALA A 52 -2.45 18.59 0.28
N ASP A 53 -1.32 18.21 -0.31
CA ASP A 53 -1.21 16.98 -1.12
C ASP A 53 -1.27 15.74 -0.23
N ILE A 54 -2.19 14.82 -0.53
CA ILE A 54 -2.46 13.63 0.27
C ILE A 54 -2.20 12.37 -0.55
N GLU A 55 -1.36 11.48 -0.02
CA GLU A 55 -1.19 10.10 -0.45
C GLU A 55 -1.95 9.17 0.50
N LEU A 56 -2.92 8.41 0.00
CA LEU A 56 -3.51 7.33 0.77
C LEU A 56 -2.65 6.07 0.66
N ARG A 57 -2.24 5.53 1.81
CA ARG A 57 -1.44 4.30 1.91
C ARG A 57 -2.31 3.15 2.39
N ILE A 58 -2.49 2.16 1.52
CA ILE A 58 -3.31 0.98 1.79
C ILE A 58 -2.39 -0.23 1.92
N VAL A 59 -2.04 -0.59 3.15
CA VAL A 59 -1.28 -1.81 3.43
C VAL A 59 -2.21 -3.00 3.34
N ILE A 60 -1.99 -3.85 2.31
CA ILE A 60 -2.83 -5.02 2.04
C ILE A 60 -2.52 -6.10 3.06
N ASN A 61 -3.55 -6.64 3.67
CA ASN A 61 -3.44 -7.72 4.66
C ASN A 61 -4.68 -8.63 4.60
N LYS A 62 -4.64 -9.72 5.38
CA LYS A 62 -5.69 -10.75 5.39
C LYS A 62 -7.06 -10.23 5.83
N MET A 63 -7.12 -9.09 6.54
CA MET A 63 -8.37 -8.53 7.04
C MET A 63 -9.04 -7.55 6.06
N ASN A 64 -8.27 -6.96 5.11
CA ASN A 64 -8.82 -5.94 4.21
C ASN A 64 -8.79 -6.29 2.72
N TYR A 65 -8.04 -7.31 2.28
CA TYR A 65 -7.83 -7.58 0.85
C TYR A 65 -9.14 -7.77 0.07
N GLN A 66 -10.14 -8.42 0.67
CA GLN A 66 -11.43 -8.66 0.00
C GLN A 66 -12.22 -7.39 -0.29
N ARG A 67 -11.95 -6.32 0.49
CA ARG A 67 -12.63 -5.03 0.35
C ARG A 67 -11.88 -4.02 -0.49
N LEU A 68 -10.74 -4.36 -1.09
CA LEU A 68 -9.98 -3.44 -1.94
C LEU A 68 -10.83 -2.80 -3.07
N PRO A 69 -11.72 -3.54 -3.77
CA PRO A 69 -12.59 -2.94 -4.77
C PRO A 69 -13.58 -1.93 -4.19
N GLN A 70 -14.19 -2.23 -3.02
CA GLN A 70 -15.13 -1.33 -2.35
C GLN A 70 -14.39 -0.09 -1.79
N LEU A 71 -13.19 -0.29 -1.23
CA LEU A 71 -12.35 0.81 -0.78
C LEU A 71 -11.96 1.73 -1.94
N SER A 72 -11.63 1.20 -3.11
CA SER A 72 -11.34 2.02 -4.30
C SER A 72 -12.53 2.87 -4.73
N GLU A 73 -13.74 2.31 -4.73
CA GLU A 73 -14.97 3.02 -5.02
C GLU A 73 -15.28 4.11 -3.97
N PHE A 74 -15.08 3.78 -2.68
CA PHE A 74 -15.22 4.73 -1.58
C PHE A 74 -14.27 5.93 -1.74
N ILE A 75 -13.00 5.69 -2.06
CA ILE A 75 -12.00 6.74 -2.27
C ILE A 75 -12.45 7.65 -3.41
N TRP A 76 -12.81 7.10 -4.56
CA TRP A 76 -13.26 7.87 -5.70
C TRP A 76 -14.47 8.75 -5.40
N LYS A 77 -15.48 8.21 -4.67
CA LYS A 77 -16.72 8.93 -4.37
C LYS A 77 -16.59 9.97 -3.25
N ASN A 78 -15.77 9.68 -2.24
CA ASN A 78 -15.79 10.44 -0.98
C ASN A 78 -14.51 11.24 -0.73
N LEU A 79 -13.41 10.94 -1.42
CA LEU A 79 -12.09 11.54 -1.20
C LEU A 79 -11.50 12.12 -2.50
N PRO A 80 -12.26 12.95 -3.27
CA PRO A 80 -11.81 13.44 -4.58
C PRO A 80 -10.60 14.39 -4.50
N PHE A 81 -10.23 14.81 -3.32
CA PHE A 81 -9.07 15.66 -3.04
C PHE A 81 -7.76 14.89 -2.82
N VAL A 82 -7.80 13.56 -2.83
CA VAL A 82 -6.60 12.73 -2.69
C VAL A 82 -5.81 12.78 -3.99
N ALA A 83 -4.52 13.14 -3.88
CA ALA A 83 -3.62 13.25 -5.01
C ALA A 83 -3.07 11.89 -5.46
N TYR A 84 -2.86 10.96 -4.52
CA TYR A 84 -2.14 9.71 -4.78
C TYR A 84 -2.67 8.55 -3.96
N ILE A 85 -2.70 7.35 -4.56
CA ILE A 85 -3.13 6.11 -3.88
C ILE A 85 -2.05 5.04 -4.03
N SER A 86 -1.58 4.52 -2.90
CA SER A 86 -0.52 3.51 -2.83
C SER A 86 -1.03 2.22 -2.21
N PHE A 87 -1.18 1.17 -3.02
CA PHE A 87 -1.37 -0.19 -2.50
C PHE A 87 -0.02 -0.79 -2.16
N MET A 88 0.15 -1.25 -0.93
CA MET A 88 1.44 -1.68 -0.40
C MET A 88 1.38 -3.12 0.10
N GLY A 89 2.32 -3.96 -0.33
CA GLY A 89 2.55 -5.26 0.30
C GLY A 89 2.97 -5.10 1.76
N LEU A 90 2.50 -5.99 2.61
CA LEU A 90 2.82 -5.99 4.04
C LEU A 90 4.30 -6.32 4.27
N GLU A 91 5.01 -5.45 4.98
CA GLU A 91 6.34 -5.76 5.56
C GLU A 91 6.15 -6.48 6.90
N ASP A 92 6.79 -7.63 7.05
CA ASP A 92 6.68 -8.45 8.26
C ASP A 92 7.61 -7.92 9.36
N THR A 93 7.22 -6.82 9.99
CA THR A 93 7.96 -6.13 11.06
C THR A 93 7.06 -5.78 12.25
N GLY A 94 7.65 -5.50 13.41
CA GLY A 94 6.93 -5.07 14.60
C GLY A 94 5.85 -6.06 15.04
N TYR A 95 4.63 -5.58 15.21
CA TYR A 95 3.50 -6.42 15.63
C TYR A 95 3.01 -7.40 14.57
N SER A 96 3.34 -7.19 13.28
CA SER A 96 2.98 -8.14 12.21
C SER A 96 3.62 -9.50 12.43
N ILE A 97 4.85 -9.56 12.94
CA ILE A 97 5.56 -10.81 13.25
C ILE A 97 4.77 -11.68 14.24
N LYS A 98 4.25 -11.06 15.31
CA LYS A 98 3.47 -11.75 16.35
C LYS A 98 2.08 -12.15 15.86
N ASN A 99 1.51 -11.38 14.94
CA ASN A 99 0.17 -11.57 14.40
C ASN A 99 0.17 -12.13 12.98
N HIS A 100 1.28 -12.69 12.52
CA HIS A 100 1.48 -13.12 11.14
C HIS A 100 0.30 -13.91 10.59
N ASN A 101 -0.15 -14.94 11.28
CA ASN A 101 -1.28 -15.77 10.85
C ASN A 101 -2.61 -15.01 10.69
N LYS A 102 -2.75 -13.86 11.34
CA LYS A 102 -3.95 -13.01 11.28
C LYS A 102 -3.88 -11.95 10.21
N VAL A 103 -2.68 -11.45 9.91
CA VAL A 103 -2.49 -10.30 9.01
C VAL A 103 -1.86 -10.64 7.68
N TRP A 104 -0.99 -11.65 7.63
CA TRP A 104 -0.29 -12.01 6.41
C TRP A 104 -1.18 -12.78 5.44
N ILE A 105 -1.08 -12.47 4.18
CA ILE A 105 -1.69 -13.17 3.05
C ILE A 105 -0.69 -13.16 1.90
N ASP A 106 -0.59 -14.27 1.18
CA ASP A 106 0.27 -14.35 0.00
C ASP A 106 -0.24 -13.36 -1.08
N PRO A 107 0.63 -12.52 -1.64
CA PRO A 107 0.24 -11.61 -2.72
C PRO A 107 -0.47 -12.28 -3.89
N ILE A 108 -0.20 -13.55 -4.17
CA ILE A 108 -0.87 -14.27 -5.26
C ILE A 108 -2.37 -14.48 -4.98
N ASP A 109 -2.77 -14.54 -3.70
CA ASP A 109 -4.14 -14.87 -3.30
C ASP A 109 -5.11 -13.69 -3.43
N TYR A 110 -4.62 -12.45 -3.47
CA TYR A 110 -5.45 -11.24 -3.60
C TYR A 110 -5.33 -10.51 -4.93
N GLN A 111 -4.74 -11.16 -5.95
CA GLN A 111 -4.50 -10.53 -7.24
C GLN A 111 -5.77 -10.08 -7.96
N LYS A 112 -6.89 -10.78 -7.77
CA LYS A 112 -8.17 -10.43 -8.39
C LYS A 112 -8.74 -9.13 -7.81
N GLU A 113 -8.71 -9.02 -6.50
CA GLU A 113 -9.21 -7.86 -5.76
C GLU A 113 -8.32 -6.63 -6.00
N LEU A 114 -7.00 -6.82 -5.96
CA LEU A 114 -6.03 -5.77 -6.26
C LEU A 114 -6.17 -5.26 -7.69
N GLU A 115 -6.26 -6.17 -8.67
CA GLU A 115 -6.44 -5.78 -10.07
C GLU A 115 -7.69 -4.93 -10.26
N LYS A 116 -8.83 -5.39 -9.72
CA LYS A 116 -10.09 -4.66 -9.82
C LYS A 116 -9.99 -3.28 -9.18
N ALA A 117 -9.39 -3.17 -8.00
CA ALA A 117 -9.23 -1.89 -7.31
C ALA A 117 -8.33 -0.92 -8.09
N VAL A 118 -7.15 -1.39 -8.54
CA VAL A 118 -6.17 -0.56 -9.26
C VAL A 118 -6.70 -0.13 -10.63
N VAL A 119 -7.31 -1.05 -11.38
CA VAL A 119 -7.87 -0.74 -12.71
C VAL A 119 -9.00 0.28 -12.59
N ASN A 120 -9.93 0.10 -11.67
CA ASN A 120 -11.02 1.05 -11.44
C ASN A 120 -10.49 2.47 -11.14
N LEU A 121 -9.53 2.60 -10.20
CA LEU A 121 -8.94 3.90 -9.86
C LEU A 121 -8.26 4.54 -11.07
N ALA A 122 -7.52 3.76 -11.85
CA ALA A 122 -6.85 4.26 -13.05
C ALA A 122 -7.85 4.69 -14.14
N GLU A 123 -8.96 3.94 -14.34
CA GLU A 123 -10.05 4.32 -15.27
C GLU A 123 -10.74 5.61 -14.80
N TRP A 124 -10.86 5.82 -13.50
CA TRP A 124 -11.39 7.06 -12.92
C TRP A 124 -10.36 8.19 -12.87
N LYS A 125 -9.17 8.00 -13.50
CA LYS A 125 -8.10 9.00 -13.62
C LYS A 125 -7.48 9.43 -12.29
N LEU A 126 -7.45 8.54 -11.32
CA LEU A 126 -6.72 8.73 -10.06
C LEU A 126 -5.32 8.14 -10.18
N ASP A 127 -4.33 8.84 -9.63
CA ASP A 127 -2.95 8.35 -9.60
C ASP A 127 -2.80 7.21 -8.61
N VAL A 128 -2.47 6.02 -9.11
CA VAL A 128 -2.35 4.80 -8.32
C VAL A 128 -1.04 4.06 -8.59
N SER A 129 -0.44 3.54 -7.54
CA SER A 129 0.77 2.72 -7.63
C SER A 129 0.72 1.52 -6.68
N ILE A 130 1.52 0.51 -7.01
CA ILE A 130 1.70 -0.70 -6.21
C ILE A 130 3.13 -0.72 -5.69
N PHE A 131 3.28 -0.79 -4.38
CA PHE A 131 4.55 -0.81 -3.67
C PHE A 131 4.77 -2.13 -2.94
N ASN A 132 6.02 -2.51 -2.77
CA ASN A 132 6.43 -3.62 -1.90
C ASN A 132 5.89 -5.00 -2.31
N ILE A 133 5.47 -5.17 -3.56
CA ILE A 133 5.05 -6.47 -4.11
C ILE A 133 5.95 -6.81 -5.30
N PRO A 134 6.68 -7.93 -5.26
CA PRO A 134 7.49 -8.37 -6.39
C PRO A 134 6.67 -8.51 -7.67
N ILE A 135 7.21 -8.06 -8.80
CA ILE A 135 6.49 -8.08 -10.09
C ILE A 135 6.02 -9.48 -10.45
N CYS A 136 6.79 -10.52 -10.15
CA CYS A 136 6.43 -11.90 -10.43
C CYS A 136 5.20 -12.43 -9.63
N LEU A 137 4.77 -11.70 -8.62
CA LEU A 137 3.55 -11.99 -7.86
C LEU A 137 2.36 -11.14 -8.31
N LEU A 138 2.55 -10.28 -9.31
CA LEU A 138 1.49 -9.45 -9.89
C LEU A 138 0.98 -10.05 -11.19
N LYS A 139 -0.26 -9.76 -11.54
CA LYS A 139 -0.77 -10.00 -12.89
C LYS A 139 -0.11 -9.06 -13.91
N PRO A 140 0.09 -9.48 -15.17
CA PRO A 140 0.72 -8.63 -16.20
C PRO A 140 0.04 -7.27 -16.38
N SER A 141 -1.28 -7.19 -16.23
CA SER A 141 -2.06 -5.94 -16.28
C SER A 141 -1.65 -4.91 -15.25
N LEU A 142 -1.03 -5.36 -14.13
CA LEU A 142 -0.61 -4.53 -12.99
C LEU A 142 0.85 -4.08 -13.08
N TYR A 143 1.66 -4.62 -13.97
CA TYR A 143 3.10 -4.31 -14.03
C TYR A 143 3.40 -2.82 -14.17
N LYS A 144 2.61 -2.09 -14.96
CA LYS A 144 2.78 -0.64 -15.17
C LYS A 144 2.56 0.21 -13.92
N PHE A 145 1.86 -0.33 -12.92
CA PHE A 145 1.61 0.33 -11.64
C PHE A 145 2.64 -0.01 -10.57
N ALA A 146 3.43 -1.08 -10.78
CA ALA A 146 4.44 -1.49 -9.82
C ALA A 146 5.58 -0.47 -9.74
N LYS A 147 6.01 -0.17 -8.53
CA LYS A 147 7.13 0.75 -8.27
C LYS A 147 8.24 0.05 -7.49
N LYS A 148 9.48 0.38 -7.83
CA LYS A 148 10.64 -0.03 -7.06
C LYS A 148 10.73 0.83 -5.81
N SER A 149 10.22 0.32 -4.70
CA SER A 149 9.91 1.09 -3.49
C SER A 149 10.67 0.67 -2.23
N ILE A 150 11.25 -0.53 -2.24
CA ILE A 150 12.02 -1.01 -1.08
C ILE A 150 13.41 -0.36 -1.10
N SER A 151 13.78 0.30 -0.01
CA SER A 151 15.08 0.97 0.13
C SER A 151 16.23 -0.03 -0.02
N ASP A 152 17.36 0.42 -0.57
CA ASP A 152 18.51 -0.44 -0.90
C ASP A 152 19.05 -1.25 0.29
N TRP A 153 18.96 -0.70 1.50
CA TRP A 153 19.40 -1.40 2.72
C TRP A 153 18.41 -2.45 3.24
N LYS A 154 17.16 -2.45 2.73
CA LYS A 154 16.11 -3.41 3.08
C LYS A 154 15.81 -4.42 1.99
N VAL A 155 16.24 -4.14 0.76
CA VAL A 155 15.92 -5.01 -0.38
C VAL A 155 16.82 -6.23 -0.40
N CYS A 156 16.21 -7.38 -0.69
CA CYS A 156 16.96 -8.60 -1.02
C CYS A 156 16.35 -9.30 -2.22
N TYR A 157 17.12 -10.19 -2.82
CA TYR A 157 16.72 -11.02 -3.95
C TYR A 157 17.17 -12.45 -3.68
N ILE A 158 16.33 -13.43 -4.01
CA ILE A 158 16.69 -14.84 -3.96
C ILE A 158 17.50 -15.22 -5.20
N ASP A 159 18.18 -16.39 -5.16
CA ASP A 159 19.04 -16.85 -6.26
C ASP A 159 18.30 -16.93 -7.61
N ALA A 160 17.03 -17.35 -7.59
CA ALA A 160 16.19 -17.40 -8.78
C ALA A 160 16.05 -16.02 -9.48
N CYS A 161 16.11 -14.92 -8.72
CA CYS A 161 16.01 -13.58 -9.29
C CYS A 161 17.22 -13.17 -10.16
N SER A 162 18.33 -13.90 -10.10
CA SER A 162 19.51 -13.65 -10.95
C SER A 162 19.21 -13.82 -12.44
N LYS A 163 18.25 -14.67 -12.78
CA LYS A 163 17.81 -14.98 -14.15
C LYS A 163 16.53 -14.24 -14.56
N CYS A 164 16.01 -13.35 -13.72
CA CYS A 164 14.75 -12.66 -13.96
C CYS A 164 14.95 -11.45 -14.88
N SER A 165 14.21 -11.39 -16.00
CA SER A 165 14.26 -10.27 -16.95
C SER A 165 13.74 -8.96 -16.35
N LYS A 166 12.86 -9.02 -15.36
CA LYS A 166 12.25 -7.88 -14.67
C LYS A 166 12.96 -7.45 -13.38
N LYS A 167 14.13 -8.00 -13.08
CA LYS A 167 14.85 -7.69 -11.81
C LYS A 167 15.09 -6.20 -11.60
N HIS A 168 15.43 -5.47 -12.66
CA HIS A 168 15.75 -4.03 -12.57
C HIS A 168 14.54 -3.16 -12.27
N GLU A 169 13.35 -3.58 -12.68
CA GLU A 169 12.08 -2.89 -12.44
C GLU A 169 11.43 -3.32 -11.12
N CYS A 170 11.83 -4.48 -10.58
CA CYS A 170 11.21 -5.12 -9.42
C CYS A 170 11.65 -4.45 -8.11
N CYS A 171 10.70 -4.27 -7.19
CA CYS A 171 11.00 -3.80 -5.83
C CYS A 171 11.85 -4.79 -5.02
N GLY A 172 11.95 -6.08 -5.46
CA GLY A 172 12.59 -7.11 -4.67
C GLY A 172 11.74 -7.58 -3.49
N LEU A 173 12.40 -8.09 -2.46
CA LEU A 173 11.80 -8.63 -1.25
C LEU A 173 12.35 -7.86 -0.04
N PHE A 174 11.59 -7.81 1.03
CA PHE A 174 12.10 -7.31 2.30
C PHE A 174 13.06 -8.30 2.95
N SER A 175 14.29 -7.87 3.24
CA SER A 175 15.27 -8.66 3.99
C SER A 175 14.82 -8.95 5.44
N THR A 176 13.90 -8.15 5.95
CA THR A 176 13.28 -8.30 7.27
C THR A 176 12.18 -9.34 7.32
N SER A 177 11.61 -9.73 6.17
CA SER A 177 10.51 -10.71 6.13
C SER A 177 11.04 -12.14 6.29
N LYS A 178 10.54 -12.82 7.31
CA LYS A 178 10.87 -14.23 7.61
C LYS A 178 10.15 -15.20 6.68
N ILE A 179 8.98 -14.82 6.18
CA ILE A 179 8.14 -15.64 5.30
C ILE A 179 8.01 -14.90 3.97
N GLN A 180 8.26 -15.63 2.92
CA GLN A 180 8.12 -15.14 1.55
C GLN A 180 7.15 -16.05 0.80
N SER A 181 6.51 -15.50 -0.24
CA SER A 181 5.63 -16.28 -1.08
C SER A 181 6.38 -17.44 -1.75
N PRO A 182 5.86 -18.68 -1.69
CA PRO A 182 6.41 -19.81 -2.43
C PRO A 182 6.21 -19.65 -3.95
N SER A 183 5.41 -18.70 -4.39
CA SER A 183 5.09 -18.44 -5.80
C SER A 183 6.10 -17.53 -6.49
N ILE A 184 7.16 -17.07 -5.81
CA ILE A 184 8.22 -16.25 -6.40
C ILE A 184 8.97 -17.05 -7.45
N LYS A 185 8.97 -16.57 -8.68
CA LYS A 185 9.65 -17.19 -9.82
C LYS A 185 10.16 -16.12 -10.81
N PRO A 186 11.25 -16.36 -11.52
CA PRO A 186 11.71 -15.48 -12.59
C PRO A 186 10.64 -15.29 -13.67
N ILE A 187 10.63 -14.08 -14.25
CA ILE A 187 9.83 -13.74 -15.44
C ILE A 187 10.77 -13.65 -16.64
#